data_7c3fc6fb7d3a7cd44629efeeb866dc4b
#
_entry.id   7c3fc6fb7d3a7cd44629efeeb866dc4b
#
_cell.length_a   1.000
_cell.length_b   1.000
_cell.length_c   1.000
_cell.angle_alpha   90.00
_cell.angle_beta   90.00
_cell.angle_gamma   90.00
#
_symmetry.space_group_name_H-M   'P 1'
#
loop_
_entity.id
_entity.type
_entity.pdbx_description
1 polymer ?
#
loop_
_entity_poly.entity_id
_entity_poly.type
_entity_poly.pdbx_seq_one_letter_code
_entity_poly.pdbx_strand_id
1 'polypeptide(L)'
;MKPLPDYNHSVVEQLNALTAAGALQADAAQLGVAAHLDRILADLKARKPAKKKSALGWMFARKSGPATTVKGLYVYGSVGRGKTMLMDMFYEMAPVSSKRRCHFHEFMADVHNRVHAHRQKLKNGETKQADPIPPVAAQLLAEAELLCFDEFSVTDIADAMILARLFTELFAHGCTLVTTSNVVPDNLYKDGLNRGLFLPFVDLLKKYVDVVTLDSPTDYRMEKLESLPV
;
A
#
# COMPACT_ATOMS: atom_id res chain seq x y z
N MET A 1 -1.16 7.47 29.81
CA MET A 1 -0.44 7.26 28.55
C MET A 1 0.53 8.43 28.40
N LYS A 2 1.86 8.20 28.45
CA LYS A 2 2.83 9.28 28.22
C LYS A 2 2.72 9.68 26.75
N PRO A 3 2.70 10.99 26.40
CA PRO A 3 2.78 11.40 25.01
C PRO A 3 4.10 10.87 24.44
N LEU A 4 4.01 10.24 23.25
CA LEU A 4 5.19 9.86 22.49
C LEU A 4 6.01 11.12 22.21
N PRO A 5 7.34 11.06 22.35
CA PRO A 5 8.19 12.21 22.03
C PRO A 5 7.98 12.63 20.57
N ASP A 6 8.07 13.92 20.33
CA ASP A 6 7.90 14.57 19.01
C ASP A 6 9.06 14.18 18.09
N TYR A 7 9.01 12.94 17.52
CA TYR A 7 10.01 12.42 16.60
C TYR A 7 9.69 12.87 15.17
N ASN A 8 10.09 14.07 14.86
CA ASN A 8 9.72 14.75 13.60
C ASN A 8 10.67 14.45 12.42
N HIS A 9 11.51 13.37 12.46
CA HIS A 9 12.60 13.31 11.50
C HIS A 9 12.57 12.16 10.52
N SER A 10 12.54 10.88 10.95
CA SER A 10 12.47 9.74 10.04
C SER A 10 12.02 8.45 10.74
N VAL A 11 11.56 7.45 9.94
CA VAL A 11 11.18 6.13 10.46
C VAL A 11 12.41 5.42 11.04
N VAL A 12 13.58 5.57 10.40
CA VAL A 12 14.85 5.02 10.89
C VAL A 12 15.23 5.63 12.24
N GLU A 13 15.12 6.95 12.40
CA GLU A 13 15.45 7.62 13.67
C GLU A 13 14.50 7.19 14.78
N GLN A 14 13.21 7.08 14.51
CA GLN A 14 12.23 6.62 15.49
C GLN A 14 12.49 5.17 15.91
N LEU A 15 12.82 4.28 14.95
CA LEU A 15 13.16 2.89 15.22
C LEU A 15 14.42 2.78 16.09
N ASN A 16 15.46 3.55 15.76
CA ASN A 16 16.71 3.61 16.54
C ASN A 16 16.47 4.13 17.97
N ALA A 17 15.63 5.13 18.14
CA ALA A 17 15.28 5.68 19.46
C ALA A 17 14.56 4.62 20.33
N LEU A 18 13.62 3.86 19.75
CA LEU A 18 12.93 2.77 20.45
C LEU A 18 13.90 1.64 20.84
N THR A 19 14.85 1.33 19.97
CA THR A 19 15.90 0.35 20.25
C THR A 19 16.83 0.82 21.38
N ALA A 20 17.28 2.08 21.33
CA ALA A 20 18.12 2.66 22.37
C ALA A 20 17.43 2.75 23.72
N ALA A 21 16.10 2.96 23.73
CA ALA A 21 15.28 2.93 24.94
C ALA A 21 14.99 1.51 25.47
N GLY A 22 15.46 0.46 24.80
CA GLY A 22 15.19 -0.93 25.17
C GLY A 22 13.74 -1.40 24.91
N ALA A 23 12.96 -0.61 24.20
CA ALA A 23 11.57 -0.95 23.85
C ALA A 23 11.50 -1.94 22.68
N LEU A 24 12.53 -2.00 21.83
CA LEU A 24 12.67 -2.91 20.71
C LEU A 24 14.07 -3.55 20.70
N GLN A 25 14.16 -4.73 20.12
CA GLN A 25 15.47 -5.31 19.76
C GLN A 25 15.90 -4.81 18.39
N ALA A 26 17.19 -4.58 18.20
CA ALA A 26 17.74 -4.18 16.91
C ALA A 26 17.49 -5.29 15.87
N ASP A 27 16.90 -4.92 14.73
CA ASP A 27 16.64 -5.84 13.62
C ASP A 27 17.05 -5.15 12.29
N ALA A 28 18.07 -5.70 11.64
CA ALA A 28 18.59 -5.15 10.39
C ALA A 28 17.55 -5.16 9.25
N ALA A 29 16.63 -6.13 9.24
CA ALA A 29 15.56 -6.18 8.24
C ALA A 29 14.56 -5.04 8.46
N GLN A 30 14.21 -4.74 9.72
CA GLN A 30 13.36 -3.59 10.05
C GLN A 30 14.01 -2.26 9.67
N LEU A 31 15.32 -2.09 9.92
CA LEU A 31 16.06 -0.90 9.50
C LEU A 31 16.09 -0.74 7.98
N GLY A 32 16.25 -1.85 7.23
CA GLY A 32 16.18 -1.85 5.78
C GLY A 32 14.82 -1.36 5.27
N VAL A 33 13.72 -1.89 5.83
CA VAL A 33 12.36 -1.44 5.49
C VAL A 33 12.15 0.03 5.87
N ALA A 34 12.61 0.46 7.05
CA ALA A 34 12.51 1.84 7.51
C ALA A 34 13.22 2.81 6.55
N ALA A 35 14.39 2.45 6.02
CA ALA A 35 15.09 3.26 5.00
C ALA A 35 14.29 3.39 3.69
N HIS A 36 13.61 2.33 3.24
CA HIS A 36 12.70 2.43 2.10
C HIS A 36 11.50 3.35 2.38
N LEU A 37 10.94 3.30 3.58
CA LEU A 37 9.84 4.18 3.99
C LEU A 37 10.28 5.64 4.02
N ASP A 38 11.49 5.94 4.55
CA ASP A 38 12.06 7.29 4.58
C ASP A 38 12.29 7.84 3.15
N ARG A 39 12.74 7.00 2.21
CA ARG A 39 12.81 7.38 0.78
C ARG A 39 11.43 7.82 0.27
N ILE A 40 10.38 7.03 0.56
CA ILE A 40 9.03 7.38 0.11
C ILE A 40 8.55 8.68 0.74
N LEU A 41 8.81 8.91 2.02
CA LEU A 41 8.49 10.19 2.69
C LEU A 41 9.17 11.37 2.00
N ALA A 42 10.44 11.25 1.64
CA ALA A 42 11.19 12.27 0.93
C ALA A 42 10.62 12.52 -0.48
N ASP A 43 10.30 11.45 -1.23
CA ASP A 43 9.72 11.53 -2.57
C ASP A 43 8.31 12.16 -2.54
N LEU A 44 7.48 11.80 -1.55
CA LEU A 44 6.16 12.41 -1.36
C LEU A 44 6.26 13.90 -1.04
N LYS A 45 7.24 14.29 -0.20
CA LYS A 45 7.51 15.70 0.14
C LYS A 45 8.01 16.50 -1.07
N ALA A 46 8.86 15.90 -1.90
CA ALA A 46 9.40 16.53 -3.11
C ALA A 46 8.36 16.64 -4.24
N ARG A 47 7.32 15.79 -4.20
CA ARG A 47 6.24 15.81 -5.20
C ARG A 47 5.46 17.11 -5.09
N LYS A 48 5.47 17.91 -6.15
CA LYS A 48 4.62 19.11 -6.21
C LYS A 48 3.15 18.68 -6.12
N PRO A 49 2.35 19.29 -5.22
CA PRO A 49 0.94 18.94 -5.11
C PRO A 49 0.29 19.12 -6.48
N ALA A 50 -0.37 18.08 -6.98
CA ALA A 50 -1.19 18.21 -8.17
C ALA A 50 -2.24 19.30 -7.88
N LYS A 51 -2.32 20.33 -8.74
CA LYS A 51 -3.35 21.36 -8.60
C LYS A 51 -4.69 20.62 -8.46
N LYS A 52 -5.44 20.89 -7.37
CA LYS A 52 -6.79 20.32 -7.14
C LYS A 52 -7.62 20.54 -8.39
N LYS A 53 -7.73 19.52 -9.23
CA LYS A 53 -8.61 19.54 -10.40
C LYS A 53 -9.97 19.09 -9.92
N SER A 54 -11.01 19.88 -10.23
CA SER A 54 -12.40 19.51 -9.98
C SER A 54 -12.69 18.14 -10.63
N ALA A 55 -13.67 17.40 -10.10
CA ALA A 55 -14.08 16.10 -10.65
C ALA A 55 -14.37 16.12 -12.17
N LEU A 56 -14.81 17.27 -12.72
CA LEU A 56 -14.94 17.46 -14.16
C LEU A 56 -13.60 17.59 -14.88
N GLY A 57 -12.59 18.19 -14.27
CA GLY A 57 -11.24 18.35 -14.87
C GLY A 57 -10.51 17.03 -15.06
N TRP A 58 -10.86 15.99 -14.30
CA TRP A 58 -10.29 14.67 -14.44
C TRP A 58 -10.66 13.98 -15.77
N MET A 59 -11.90 14.09 -16.23
CA MET A 59 -12.35 13.51 -17.51
C MET A 59 -11.62 14.11 -18.73
N PHE A 60 -11.10 15.33 -18.60
CA PHE A 60 -10.33 16.02 -19.66
C PHE A 60 -8.81 15.95 -19.44
N ALA A 61 -8.34 15.41 -18.31
CA ALA A 61 -6.92 15.40 -17.93
C ALA A 61 -6.05 14.37 -18.71
N ARG A 62 -6.60 13.67 -19.67
CA ARG A 62 -5.85 12.75 -20.58
C ARG A 62 -4.68 13.42 -21.33
N LYS A 63 -4.55 14.76 -21.27
CA LYS A 63 -3.49 15.55 -21.91
C LYS A 63 -2.47 16.21 -20.96
N SER A 64 -2.64 16.11 -19.65
CA SER A 64 -1.56 16.50 -18.73
C SER A 64 -0.62 15.30 -18.59
N GLY A 65 0.67 15.52 -18.79
CA GLY A 65 1.69 14.48 -18.72
C GLY A 65 1.56 13.60 -17.46
N PRO A 66 2.15 12.40 -17.44
CA PRO A 66 1.99 11.45 -16.36
C PRO A 66 2.31 12.13 -15.03
N ALA A 67 1.38 12.06 -14.08
CA ALA A 67 1.66 12.47 -12.72
C ALA A 67 2.90 11.68 -12.26
N THR A 68 3.89 12.36 -11.68
CA THR A 68 5.09 11.68 -11.17
C THR A 68 4.64 10.76 -10.04
N THR A 69 4.50 9.47 -10.35
CA THR A 69 4.11 8.47 -9.37
C THR A 69 5.30 8.16 -8.49
N VAL A 70 5.16 8.35 -7.19
CA VAL A 70 6.15 7.91 -6.22
C VAL A 70 6.10 6.39 -6.12
N LYS A 71 7.25 5.75 -6.32
CA LYS A 71 7.34 4.29 -6.20
C LYS A 71 7.12 3.89 -4.75
N GLY A 72 6.10 3.07 -4.51
CA GLY A 72 5.69 2.63 -3.20
C GLY A 72 6.51 1.48 -2.64
N LEU A 73 5.91 0.72 -1.71
CA LEU A 73 6.58 -0.39 -1.02
C LEU A 73 5.58 -1.54 -0.77
N TYR A 74 6.04 -2.75 -1.04
CA TYR A 74 5.39 -3.98 -0.64
C TYR A 74 6.29 -4.73 0.34
N VAL A 75 5.91 -4.74 1.61
CA VAL A 75 6.65 -5.41 2.68
C VAL A 75 6.01 -6.75 2.95
N TYR A 76 6.77 -7.83 2.79
CA TYR A 76 6.26 -9.17 3.14
C TYR A 76 7.14 -9.85 4.18
N GLY A 77 6.57 -10.84 4.86
CA GLY A 77 7.27 -11.61 5.88
C GLY A 77 6.32 -12.21 6.90
N SER A 78 6.84 -13.05 7.77
CA SER A 78 6.09 -13.79 8.78
C SER A 78 5.32 -12.87 9.74
N VAL A 79 4.30 -13.40 10.39
CA VAL A 79 3.53 -12.68 11.42
C VAL A 79 4.44 -12.32 12.61
N GLY A 80 4.20 -11.16 13.23
CA GLY A 80 4.95 -10.73 14.43
C GLY A 80 6.31 -10.08 14.14
N ARG A 81 6.66 -9.80 12.88
CA ARG A 81 7.93 -9.17 12.48
C ARG A 81 7.94 -7.63 12.56
N GLY A 82 6.85 -7.02 13.03
CA GLY A 82 6.78 -5.56 13.19
C GLY A 82 6.30 -4.79 11.95
N LYS A 83 5.69 -5.46 10.96
CA LYS A 83 5.13 -4.80 9.75
C LYS A 83 4.16 -3.68 10.09
N THR A 84 3.23 -3.95 11.00
CA THR A 84 2.20 -2.98 11.42
C THR A 84 2.81 -1.76 12.09
N MET A 85 3.80 -1.96 12.98
CA MET A 85 4.51 -0.88 13.66
C MET A 85 5.23 0.05 12.66
N LEU A 86 5.94 -0.51 11.68
CA LEU A 86 6.61 0.27 10.64
C LEU A 86 5.61 1.04 9.77
N MET A 87 4.46 0.42 9.47
CA MET A 87 3.37 1.08 8.75
C MET A 87 2.75 2.22 9.57
N ASP A 88 2.58 2.06 10.89
CA ASP A 88 2.10 3.10 11.80
C ASP A 88 3.00 4.32 11.73
N MET A 89 4.31 4.13 11.95
CA MET A 89 5.31 5.20 11.90
C MET A 89 5.27 5.94 10.55
N PHE A 90 5.30 5.19 9.45
CA PHE A 90 5.26 5.76 8.11
C PHE A 90 3.98 6.56 7.86
N TYR A 91 2.82 5.97 8.19
CA TYR A 91 1.53 6.61 7.92
C TYR A 91 1.37 7.92 8.69
N GLU A 92 1.81 7.97 9.94
CA GLU A 92 1.78 9.19 10.75
C GLU A 92 2.67 10.28 10.15
N MET A 93 3.88 9.94 9.69
CA MET A 93 4.86 10.87 9.13
C MET A 93 4.57 11.30 7.69
N ALA A 94 3.72 10.57 6.95
CA ALA A 94 3.48 10.83 5.53
C ALA A 94 2.97 12.26 5.29
N PRO A 95 3.72 13.10 4.52
CA PRO A 95 3.48 14.53 4.36
C PRO A 95 2.40 14.84 3.33
N VAL A 96 1.33 14.04 3.31
CA VAL A 96 0.20 14.18 2.39
C VAL A 96 -1.10 14.25 3.18
N SER A 97 -1.99 15.15 2.76
CA SER A 97 -3.27 15.38 3.44
C SER A 97 -4.33 14.35 3.08
N SER A 98 -4.27 13.80 1.86
CA SER A 98 -5.20 12.80 1.37
C SER A 98 -4.53 11.42 1.40
N LYS A 99 -4.69 10.73 2.51
CA LYS A 99 -4.15 9.39 2.73
C LYS A 99 -5.18 8.49 3.39
N ARG A 100 -5.20 7.21 3.00
CA ARG A 100 -6.10 6.20 3.55
C ARG A 100 -5.31 4.98 3.98
N ARG A 101 -5.58 4.49 5.18
CA ARG A 101 -5.10 3.20 5.68
C ARG A 101 -6.28 2.33 6.09
N CYS A 102 -6.27 1.09 5.66
CA CYS A 102 -7.27 0.08 6.02
C CYS A 102 -6.71 -1.33 5.74
N HIS A 103 -7.40 -2.34 6.21
CA HIS A 103 -7.15 -3.70 5.75
C HIS A 103 -7.57 -3.85 4.29
N PHE A 104 -6.81 -4.66 3.54
CA PHE A 104 -7.05 -4.82 2.11
C PHE A 104 -8.46 -5.33 1.79
N HIS A 105 -9.00 -6.25 2.58
CA HIS A 105 -10.36 -6.76 2.38
C HIS A 105 -11.45 -5.69 2.58
N GLU A 106 -11.24 -4.73 3.51
CA GLU A 106 -12.16 -3.60 3.71
C GLU A 106 -12.13 -2.65 2.50
N PHE A 107 -10.95 -2.41 1.95
CA PHE A 107 -10.80 -1.65 0.72
C PHE A 107 -11.55 -2.30 -0.44
N MET A 108 -11.41 -3.63 -0.62
CA MET A 108 -12.10 -4.32 -1.70
C MET A 108 -13.62 -4.35 -1.50
N ALA A 109 -14.11 -4.48 -0.28
CA ALA A 109 -15.54 -4.34 0.01
C ALA A 109 -16.08 -2.95 -0.38
N ASP A 110 -15.34 -1.88 -0.09
CA ASP A 110 -15.70 -0.51 -0.52
C ASP A 110 -15.69 -0.40 -2.05
N VAL A 111 -14.67 -0.95 -2.73
CA VAL A 111 -14.60 -0.98 -4.21
C VAL A 111 -15.83 -1.66 -4.80
N HIS A 112 -16.19 -2.85 -4.31
CA HIS A 112 -17.36 -3.58 -4.79
C HIS A 112 -18.66 -2.81 -4.58
N ASN A 113 -18.82 -2.15 -3.43
CA ASN A 113 -19.98 -1.29 -3.15
C ASN A 113 -20.07 -0.12 -4.14
N ARG A 114 -18.95 0.53 -4.45
CA ARG A 114 -18.90 1.64 -5.43
C ARG A 114 -19.22 1.15 -6.85
N VAL A 115 -18.66 0.00 -7.25
CA VAL A 115 -18.96 -0.65 -8.53
C VAL A 115 -20.46 -0.98 -8.63
N HIS A 116 -21.04 -1.54 -7.56
CA HIS A 116 -22.46 -1.84 -7.51
C HIS A 116 -23.32 -0.55 -7.63
N ALA A 117 -22.99 0.47 -6.84
CA ALA A 117 -23.69 1.75 -6.89
C ALA A 117 -23.62 2.40 -8.29
N HIS A 118 -22.47 2.34 -8.96
CA HIS A 118 -22.33 2.83 -10.33
C HIS A 118 -23.21 2.07 -11.32
N ARG A 119 -23.25 0.73 -11.21
CA ARG A 119 -24.13 -0.11 -12.05
C ARG A 119 -25.60 0.19 -11.85
N GLN A 120 -26.03 0.50 -10.62
CA GLN A 120 -27.41 0.95 -10.36
C GLN A 120 -27.71 2.31 -11.04
N LYS A 121 -26.80 3.28 -10.94
CA LYS A 121 -26.91 4.56 -11.64
C LYS A 121 -27.04 4.39 -13.16
N LEU A 122 -26.24 3.48 -13.75
CA LEU A 122 -26.33 3.15 -15.16
C LEU A 122 -27.72 2.58 -15.52
N LYS A 123 -28.21 1.62 -14.71
CA LYS A 123 -29.51 0.98 -14.89
C LYS A 123 -30.66 1.98 -14.78
N ASN A 124 -30.54 2.97 -13.89
CA ASN A 124 -31.53 4.05 -13.69
C ASN A 124 -31.43 5.16 -14.76
N GLY A 125 -30.46 5.09 -15.67
CA GLY A 125 -30.23 6.15 -16.67
C GLY A 125 -29.56 7.42 -16.12
N GLU A 126 -29.06 7.40 -14.90
CA GLU A 126 -28.38 8.53 -14.25
C GLU A 126 -26.96 8.76 -14.79
N THR A 127 -26.39 7.77 -15.47
CA THR A 127 -25.10 7.86 -16.14
C THR A 127 -25.12 7.08 -17.46
N LYS A 128 -24.28 7.49 -18.41
CA LYS A 128 -24.05 6.77 -19.68
C LYS A 128 -22.74 5.98 -19.66
N GLN A 129 -21.94 6.09 -18.58
CA GLN A 129 -20.65 5.41 -18.44
C GLN A 129 -20.89 3.93 -18.09
N ALA A 130 -20.73 3.05 -19.06
CA ALA A 130 -20.97 1.61 -18.88
C ALA A 130 -19.89 0.93 -18.00
N ASP A 131 -18.64 1.37 -18.14
CA ASP A 131 -17.52 0.84 -17.35
C ASP A 131 -17.45 1.51 -15.96
N PRO A 132 -17.61 0.73 -14.86
CA PRO A 132 -17.60 1.31 -13.52
C PRO A 132 -16.17 1.64 -13.01
N ILE A 133 -15.11 1.06 -13.60
CA ILE A 133 -13.75 1.16 -13.02
C ILE A 133 -13.21 2.60 -13.07
N PRO A 134 -13.23 3.33 -14.18
CA PRO A 134 -12.71 4.69 -14.21
C PRO A 134 -13.40 5.64 -13.22
N PRO A 135 -14.75 5.69 -13.11
CA PRO A 135 -15.39 6.56 -12.12
C PRO A 135 -15.13 6.14 -10.66
N VAL A 136 -15.00 4.83 -10.38
CA VAL A 136 -14.63 4.35 -9.04
C VAL A 136 -13.19 4.75 -8.71
N ALA A 137 -12.25 4.56 -9.63
CA ALA A 137 -10.88 5.01 -9.45
C ALA A 137 -10.80 6.52 -9.18
N ALA A 138 -11.59 7.33 -9.92
CA ALA A 138 -11.65 8.76 -9.71
C ALA A 138 -12.13 9.15 -8.30
N GLN A 139 -13.14 8.46 -7.76
CA GLN A 139 -13.61 8.67 -6.39
C GLN A 139 -12.53 8.36 -5.37
N LEU A 140 -11.86 7.22 -5.52
CA LEU A 140 -10.78 6.80 -4.62
C LEU A 140 -9.61 7.79 -4.64
N LEU A 141 -9.21 8.26 -5.83
CA LEU A 141 -8.14 9.26 -6.00
C LEU A 141 -8.50 10.62 -5.40
N ALA A 142 -9.78 11.00 -5.41
CA ALA A 142 -10.24 12.22 -4.75
C ALA A 142 -10.12 12.14 -3.22
N GLU A 143 -10.20 10.93 -2.66
CA GLU A 143 -10.12 10.66 -1.23
C GLU A 143 -8.67 10.43 -0.75
N ALA A 144 -7.84 9.74 -1.55
CA ALA A 144 -6.49 9.38 -1.15
C ALA A 144 -5.51 9.31 -2.32
N GLU A 145 -4.42 10.07 -2.22
CA GLU A 145 -3.26 9.99 -3.09
C GLU A 145 -2.20 9.00 -2.57
N LEU A 146 -2.30 8.60 -1.29
CA LEU A 146 -1.52 7.56 -0.65
C LEU A 146 -2.47 6.51 -0.07
N LEU A 147 -2.34 5.28 -0.54
CA LEU A 147 -3.03 4.11 -0.02
C LEU A 147 -2.06 3.24 0.78
N CYS A 148 -2.42 2.95 2.02
CA CYS A 148 -1.70 2.04 2.89
C CYS A 148 -2.60 0.85 3.22
N PHE A 149 -2.15 -0.36 2.89
CA PHE A 149 -2.91 -1.57 3.21
C PHE A 149 -2.19 -2.45 4.20
N ASP A 150 -2.92 -2.86 5.22
CA ASP A 150 -2.51 -3.95 6.07
C ASP A 150 -3.04 -5.28 5.50
N GLU A 151 -2.23 -6.33 5.61
CA GLU A 151 -2.59 -7.72 5.24
C GLU A 151 -3.07 -7.88 3.79
N PHE A 152 -2.29 -7.36 2.84
CA PHE A 152 -2.61 -7.52 1.42
C PHE A 152 -2.66 -8.99 1.03
N SER A 153 -3.85 -9.46 0.70
CA SER A 153 -4.09 -10.84 0.29
C SER A 153 -5.23 -10.89 -0.74
N VAL A 154 -5.13 -11.77 -1.71
CA VAL A 154 -6.15 -11.94 -2.75
C VAL A 154 -6.56 -13.41 -2.76
N THR A 155 -7.80 -13.67 -2.41
CA THR A 155 -8.37 -15.02 -2.33
C THR A 155 -9.63 -15.17 -3.17
N ASP A 156 -10.31 -14.07 -3.46
CA ASP A 156 -11.57 -14.05 -4.20
C ASP A 156 -11.35 -13.71 -5.68
N ILE A 157 -12.06 -14.41 -6.58
CA ILE A 157 -11.97 -14.19 -8.02
C ILE A 157 -12.50 -12.81 -8.44
N ALA A 158 -13.52 -12.29 -7.76
CA ALA A 158 -14.09 -10.99 -8.09
C ALA A 158 -13.08 -9.88 -7.83
N ASP A 159 -12.32 -9.99 -6.71
CA ASP A 159 -11.20 -9.09 -6.41
C ASP A 159 -10.13 -9.20 -7.49
N ALA A 160 -9.67 -10.43 -7.78
CA ALA A 160 -8.62 -10.69 -8.74
C ALA A 160 -8.91 -10.07 -10.12
N MET A 161 -10.17 -10.13 -10.58
CA MET A 161 -10.57 -9.61 -11.90
C MET A 161 -10.65 -8.08 -11.96
N ILE A 162 -10.83 -7.41 -10.84
CA ILE A 162 -10.94 -5.94 -10.78
C ILE A 162 -9.57 -5.28 -10.58
N LEU A 163 -8.68 -5.91 -9.82
CA LEU A 163 -7.45 -5.30 -9.32
C LEU A 163 -6.55 -4.73 -10.43
N ALA A 164 -6.28 -5.49 -11.49
CA ALA A 164 -5.39 -5.01 -12.56
C ALA A 164 -5.91 -3.72 -13.20
N ARG A 165 -7.21 -3.66 -13.46
CA ARG A 165 -7.85 -2.49 -14.08
C ARG A 165 -7.91 -1.30 -13.14
N LEU A 166 -8.32 -1.53 -11.90
CA LEU A 166 -8.42 -0.48 -10.89
C LEU A 166 -7.06 0.15 -10.60
N PHE A 167 -6.04 -0.67 -10.33
CA PHE A 167 -4.72 -0.17 -10.02
C PHE A 167 -3.99 0.44 -11.22
N THR A 168 -4.30 0.03 -12.45
CA THR A 168 -3.83 0.72 -13.66
C THR A 168 -4.30 2.18 -13.65
N GLU A 169 -5.57 2.43 -13.35
CA GLU A 169 -6.11 3.79 -13.25
C GLU A 169 -5.49 4.56 -12.06
N LEU A 170 -5.41 3.93 -10.87
CA LEU A 170 -4.86 4.57 -9.68
C LEU A 170 -3.40 5.01 -9.89
N PHE A 171 -2.56 4.12 -10.39
CA PHE A 171 -1.14 4.41 -10.62
C PHE A 171 -0.93 5.41 -11.76
N ALA A 172 -1.69 5.32 -12.85
CA ALA A 172 -1.63 6.28 -13.96
C ALA A 172 -1.93 7.72 -13.50
N HIS A 173 -2.69 7.88 -12.42
CA HIS A 173 -3.03 9.17 -11.84
C HIS A 173 -2.19 9.54 -10.60
N GLY A 174 -1.11 8.81 -10.34
CA GLY A 174 -0.12 9.18 -9.33
C GLY A 174 -0.42 8.70 -7.91
N CYS A 175 -1.33 7.74 -7.73
CA CYS A 175 -1.53 7.11 -6.43
C CYS A 175 -0.28 6.34 -6.01
N THR A 176 0.15 6.52 -4.77
CA THR A 176 1.24 5.78 -4.15
C THR A 176 0.67 4.66 -3.29
N LEU A 177 1.25 3.46 -3.37
CA LEU A 177 0.83 2.30 -2.58
C LEU A 177 1.95 1.86 -1.64
N VAL A 178 1.64 1.76 -0.35
CA VAL A 178 2.48 1.08 0.64
C VAL A 178 1.66 -0.02 1.28
N THR A 179 2.17 -1.24 1.30
CA THR A 179 1.38 -2.37 1.78
C THR A 179 2.21 -3.42 2.50
N THR A 180 1.58 -4.08 3.46
CA THR A 180 2.14 -5.24 4.15
C THR A 180 1.43 -6.52 3.71
N SER A 181 2.14 -7.64 3.71
CA SER A 181 1.61 -8.96 3.37
C SER A 181 2.34 -10.06 4.11
N ASN A 182 1.77 -11.26 4.13
CA ASN A 182 2.43 -12.47 4.61
C ASN A 182 3.02 -13.31 3.45
N VAL A 183 2.77 -12.91 2.20
CA VAL A 183 3.24 -13.63 1.02
C VAL A 183 3.94 -12.70 0.04
N VAL A 184 4.89 -13.23 -0.71
CA VAL A 184 5.54 -12.53 -1.82
C VAL A 184 4.51 -12.26 -2.95
N PRO A 185 4.64 -11.18 -3.73
CA PRO A 185 3.69 -10.84 -4.80
C PRO A 185 3.40 -11.99 -5.76
N ASP A 186 4.41 -12.79 -6.11
CA ASP A 186 4.25 -13.93 -7.01
C ASP A 186 3.36 -15.06 -6.46
N ASN A 187 3.17 -15.09 -5.15
CA ASN A 187 2.29 -16.05 -4.47
C ASN A 187 0.88 -15.48 -4.18
N LEU A 188 0.62 -14.23 -4.53
CA LEU A 188 -0.74 -13.71 -4.46
C LEU A 188 -1.66 -14.51 -5.39
N TYR A 189 -2.82 -14.92 -4.87
CA TYR A 189 -3.82 -15.69 -5.62
C TYR A 189 -3.25 -16.98 -6.27
N LYS A 190 -2.28 -17.64 -5.61
CA LYS A 190 -1.48 -18.75 -6.18
C LYS A 190 -2.33 -19.89 -6.72
N ASP A 191 -3.33 -20.31 -5.97
CA ASP A 191 -4.20 -21.44 -6.32
C ASP A 191 -5.60 -20.98 -6.81
N GLY A 192 -5.69 -19.71 -7.20
CA GLY A 192 -6.94 -19.08 -7.61
C GLY A 192 -7.40 -19.50 -9.02
N LEU A 193 -8.70 -19.56 -9.20
CA LEU A 193 -9.33 -19.85 -10.47
C LEU A 193 -8.97 -18.77 -11.51
N ASN A 194 -8.60 -19.20 -12.73
CA ASN A 194 -8.17 -18.29 -13.80
C ASN A 194 -7.00 -17.38 -13.44
N ARG A 195 -6.06 -17.86 -12.62
CA ARG A 195 -4.90 -17.12 -12.15
C ARG A 195 -4.13 -16.38 -13.27
N GLY A 196 -4.10 -16.93 -14.48
CA GLY A 196 -3.47 -16.27 -15.62
C GLY A 196 -4.01 -14.87 -15.92
N LEU A 197 -5.29 -14.60 -15.62
CA LEU A 197 -5.89 -13.27 -15.77
C LEU A 197 -5.49 -12.30 -14.63
N PHE A 198 -4.99 -12.82 -13.52
CA PHE A 198 -4.50 -12.05 -12.39
C PHE A 198 -3.02 -11.66 -12.53
N LEU A 199 -2.21 -12.44 -13.23
CA LEU A 199 -0.77 -12.18 -13.36
C LEU A 199 -0.41 -10.77 -13.85
N PRO A 200 -1.16 -10.14 -14.79
CA PRO A 200 -0.90 -8.75 -15.18
C PRO A 200 -0.97 -7.77 -14.01
N PHE A 201 -1.77 -8.06 -12.97
CA PHE A 201 -1.76 -7.24 -11.75
C PHE A 201 -0.47 -7.41 -10.95
N VAL A 202 0.08 -8.63 -10.85
CA VAL A 202 1.36 -8.87 -10.15
C VAL A 202 2.49 -8.10 -10.84
N ASP A 203 2.54 -8.11 -12.16
CA ASP A 203 3.53 -7.36 -12.94
C ASP A 203 3.37 -5.85 -12.75
N LEU A 204 2.13 -5.37 -12.79
CA LEU A 204 1.80 -3.98 -12.52
C LEU A 204 2.23 -3.56 -11.11
N LEU A 205 1.92 -4.37 -10.10
CA LEU A 205 2.30 -4.13 -8.72
C LEU A 205 3.81 -3.97 -8.58
N LYS A 206 4.60 -4.94 -9.08
CA LYS A 206 6.07 -4.91 -9.06
C LYS A 206 6.68 -3.71 -9.77
N LYS A 207 6.01 -3.18 -10.78
CA LYS A 207 6.44 -1.96 -11.48
C LYS A 207 6.34 -0.73 -10.59
N TYR A 208 5.31 -0.64 -9.74
CA TYR A 208 4.98 0.56 -8.97
C TYR A 208 5.38 0.49 -7.50
N VAL A 209 5.85 -0.65 -7.01
CA VAL A 209 6.36 -0.80 -5.64
C VAL A 209 7.74 -1.47 -5.63
N ASP A 210 8.56 -1.16 -4.62
CA ASP A 210 9.69 -1.99 -4.26
C ASP A 210 9.18 -3.15 -3.40
N VAL A 211 9.72 -4.35 -3.60
CA VAL A 211 9.33 -5.56 -2.86
C VAL A 211 10.44 -5.89 -1.88
N VAL A 212 10.14 -5.86 -0.59
CA VAL A 212 11.13 -6.05 0.48
C VAL A 212 10.63 -7.08 1.49
N THR A 213 11.51 -7.98 1.91
CA THR A 213 11.20 -8.94 2.96
C THR A 213 11.58 -8.42 4.34
N LEU A 214 10.76 -8.75 5.33
CA LEU A 214 11.08 -8.60 6.75
C LEU A 214 11.59 -9.90 7.41
N ASP A 215 11.62 -10.99 6.66
CA ASP A 215 12.20 -12.22 7.19
C ASP A 215 13.73 -12.09 7.18
N SER A 216 14.33 -12.13 8.38
CA SER A 216 15.79 -12.16 8.52
C SER A 216 16.31 -13.51 7.96
N PRO A 217 17.42 -13.53 7.23
CA PRO A 217 18.06 -14.78 6.83
C PRO A 217 18.59 -15.58 8.04
N THR A 218 18.66 -14.97 9.23
CA THR A 218 19.10 -15.64 10.47
C THR A 218 17.88 -16.07 11.27
N ASP A 219 17.65 -17.37 11.37
CA ASP A 219 16.57 -17.94 12.21
C ASP A 219 17.01 -17.88 13.68
N TYR A 220 16.69 -16.75 14.34
CA TYR A 220 16.97 -16.56 15.78
C TYR A 220 16.28 -17.59 16.70
N ARG A 221 15.45 -18.49 16.15
CA ARG A 221 14.84 -19.58 16.92
C ARG A 221 15.84 -20.70 17.22
N MET A 222 16.89 -20.84 16.41
CA MET A 222 17.92 -21.85 16.61
C MET A 222 18.96 -21.45 17.67
N GLU A 223 19.28 -20.16 17.82
CA GLU A 223 20.26 -19.71 18.83
C GLU A 223 19.79 -19.88 20.29
N LYS A 224 18.47 -19.91 20.54
CA LYS A 224 17.93 -20.14 21.89
C LYS A 224 17.98 -21.60 22.34
N LEU A 225 18.15 -22.53 21.43
CA LEU A 225 18.24 -23.98 21.77
C LEU A 225 19.66 -24.44 22.10
N GLU A 226 20.69 -23.72 21.65
CA GLU A 226 22.09 -24.03 21.93
C GLU A 226 22.63 -23.47 23.28
N SER A 227 21.87 -22.63 23.96
CA SER A 227 22.29 -21.99 25.22
C SER A 227 21.66 -22.60 26.49
N LEU A 228 21.08 -23.79 26.40
CA LEU A 228 20.70 -24.53 27.61
C LEU A 228 21.84 -25.42 28.04
N PRO A 229 22.46 -25.21 29.21
CA PRO A 229 23.46 -26.12 29.73
C PRO A 229 22.80 -27.44 30.11
N VAL A 230 23.48 -28.55 29.73
CA VAL A 230 23.16 -29.93 30.11
C VAL A 230 23.44 -30.15 31.60
#